data_1be24d2fcd2c7deda1ed73da385ee530
#
_entry.id   1be24d2fcd2c7deda1ed73da385ee530
#
_cell.length_a   1.000
_cell.length_b   1.000
_cell.length_c   1.000
_cell.angle_alpha   90.00
_cell.angle_beta   90.00
_cell.angle_gamma   90.00
#
_symmetry.space_group_name_H-M   'P 1'
#
loop_
_entity.id
_entity.type
_entity.pdbx_description
1 polymer ?
#
loop_
_entity_poly.entity_id
_entity_poly.type
_entity_poly.pdbx_seq_one_letter_code
_entity_poly.pdbx_strand_id
1 'polypeptide(L)'
;MKRKFLATMLAFTLCVSTALTGCGGSSSNDSSSTNDTTATTETTKEDTTSETTEEVTYKDELNIAITANPPSLDVHSVNSNIVAGIGTHIYEPLFALNGNYEPTPVLAESYEVDETGLIYTIKLRQGVKFHNGQEMTADDVVASMTRWLELSSKANTLIGGTVFEKVDDYTVKMTVNQASSDIMLVLAGPIQFAAIYPKSVVDSATAEGIAEYIGTGPYKLGEWKQDQYVQLVANEDYQVTMEEPSGFTGIKTGATETIYFRVVTDNSTRIAGVQTGEYDIAESIPLEQYATLATDTNLTIPTKTAGTLNLFFNTTKGVLANETMRQAVLAALNCEDIMLAAYGDPNLYTLNPGWCNPKDAQWGSDAGKEYYNQNNVEKVKQLLTEAGYNGETIRLVTTPDYSEMYNATLVVHAQLVAAGINAEVESYDFSTFMEHRANTDQFDLFITSNSYNMLPVQLTVLGTAWAGLDRQEVKDGINAIRSAATTEEASAAWDDLQLFLYEYGAASVLGHYSSAIAVSNNVEGFDNFHYPVYWNVTVAE
;
A
#
# COMPACT_ATOMS: atom_id res chain seq x y z
N MET A 1 -29.34 47.40 -4.37
CA MET A 1 -30.26 47.69 -3.24
C MET A 1 -29.62 47.20 -1.96
N LYS A 2 -29.35 48.13 -1.09
CA LYS A 2 -28.77 47.92 0.25
C LYS A 2 -29.83 47.32 1.19
N ARG A 3 -29.50 46.38 2.07
CA ARG A 3 -30.03 46.33 3.44
C ARG A 3 -29.07 45.59 4.36
N LYS A 4 -28.55 46.34 5.33
CA LYS A 4 -27.87 45.93 6.58
C LYS A 4 -28.92 45.53 7.59
N PHE A 5 -28.53 44.66 8.53
CA PHE A 5 -29.01 44.62 9.94
C PHE A 5 -28.26 43.44 10.59
N LEU A 6 -27.73 43.44 11.71
CA LEU A 6 -27.50 44.19 12.94
C LEU A 6 -27.08 43.15 13.98
N ALA A 7 -25.99 43.37 14.64
CA ALA A 7 -25.44 42.56 15.72
C ALA A 7 -26.31 42.62 16.99
N THR A 8 -26.31 41.54 17.77
CA THR A 8 -26.66 41.60 19.21
C THR A 8 -25.71 40.70 19.99
N MET A 9 -24.85 41.34 20.81
CA MET A 9 -24.07 40.80 21.91
C MET A 9 -25.00 40.46 23.07
N LEU A 10 -24.80 39.34 23.75
CA LEU A 10 -25.16 39.22 25.14
C LEU A 10 -24.12 38.41 25.91
N ALA A 11 -23.46 39.10 26.82
CA ALA A 11 -22.56 38.56 27.82
C ALA A 11 -23.35 38.19 29.06
N PHE A 12 -23.04 37.07 29.73
CA PHE A 12 -23.40 36.82 31.12
C PHE A 12 -22.30 36.04 31.84
N THR A 13 -21.69 36.68 32.67
CA THR A 13 -21.10 36.73 34.01
C THR A 13 -20.93 35.42 34.77
N LEU A 14 -19.69 35.31 35.29
CA LEU A 14 -19.13 34.46 36.34
C LEU A 14 -20.01 34.32 37.59
N CYS A 15 -19.97 33.12 38.20
CA CYS A 15 -20.03 33.00 39.67
C CYS A 15 -19.08 31.90 40.16
N VAL A 16 -18.12 32.34 40.94
CA VAL A 16 -17.18 31.58 41.79
C VAL A 16 -17.87 31.28 43.11
N SER A 17 -17.71 30.07 43.64
CA SER A 17 -17.82 29.85 45.10
C SER A 17 -16.92 28.71 45.54
N THR A 18 -16.01 29.10 46.37
CA THR A 18 -15.05 28.36 47.21
C THR A 18 -15.69 27.91 48.52
N ALA A 19 -15.25 26.80 49.09
CA ALA A 19 -14.97 26.54 50.54
C ALA A 19 -14.66 25.05 50.70
N LEU A 20 -13.51 24.63 51.08
CA LEU A 20 -12.72 24.68 52.33
C LEU A 20 -13.13 23.66 53.40
N THR A 21 -12.11 22.95 53.82
CA THR A 21 -11.73 22.34 55.10
C THR A 21 -12.26 20.92 55.37
N GLY A 22 -11.50 20.03 55.95
CA GLY A 22 -10.24 20.03 56.67
C GLY A 22 -9.82 18.63 57.06
N CYS A 23 -8.58 18.48 57.20
CA CYS A 23 -7.73 18.04 58.31
C CYS A 23 -7.99 16.75 59.08
N GLY A 24 -6.92 16.00 59.23
CA GLY A 24 -6.42 15.34 60.43
C GLY A 24 -6.38 13.82 60.30
N GLY A 25 -5.35 13.08 60.55
CA GLY A 25 -4.05 13.22 61.18
C GLY A 25 -3.53 11.84 61.50
N SER A 26 -2.27 11.65 61.27
CA SER A 26 -1.17 10.94 61.91
C SER A 26 -1.37 9.67 62.76
N SER A 27 -0.42 8.84 62.49
CA SER A 27 0.63 8.17 63.32
C SER A 27 0.44 6.66 63.48
N SER A 28 1.37 5.91 62.95
CA SER A 28 2.69 5.42 63.39
C SER A 28 2.70 4.26 64.37
N ASN A 29 3.58 3.36 64.05
CA ASN A 29 4.40 2.43 64.87
C ASN A 29 3.87 1.02 65.13
N ASP A 30 4.55 0.09 64.56
CA ASP A 30 5.82 -0.62 64.93
C ASP A 30 5.62 -1.88 65.77
N SER A 31 6.38 -2.87 65.39
CA SER A 31 7.11 -3.93 66.11
C SER A 31 6.47 -5.31 66.32
N SER A 32 7.05 -6.22 65.61
CA SER A 32 7.83 -7.41 66.07
C SER A 32 7.17 -8.58 66.80
N SER A 33 7.42 -9.70 66.22
CA SER A 33 8.07 -10.92 66.73
C SER A 33 7.22 -12.11 67.20
N THR A 34 7.69 -13.21 66.67
CA THR A 34 7.95 -14.58 67.21
C THR A 34 6.83 -15.59 67.32
N ASN A 35 7.06 -16.64 66.49
CA ASN A 35 6.90 -18.08 66.75
C ASN A 35 5.84 -18.60 67.72
N ASP A 36 4.99 -19.53 67.30
CA ASP A 36 5.18 -20.92 67.65
C ASP A 36 4.30 -21.90 66.82
N THR A 37 4.80 -23.10 66.72
CA THR A 37 4.35 -24.26 65.98
C THR A 37 3.15 -24.94 66.61
N THR A 38 2.09 -25.27 65.87
CA THR A 38 1.32 -26.48 66.16
C THR A 38 0.60 -26.97 64.89
N ALA A 39 0.87 -28.19 64.47
CA ALA A 39 0.25 -28.89 63.37
C ALA A 39 -1.18 -29.27 63.73
N THR A 40 -2.12 -28.97 62.82
CA THR A 40 -3.42 -29.67 62.78
C THR A 40 -3.81 -29.87 61.33
N THR A 41 -3.97 -31.15 60.99
CA THR A 41 -4.41 -31.64 59.71
C THR A 41 -5.88 -31.24 59.50
N GLU A 42 -6.16 -30.42 58.52
CA GLU A 42 -7.52 -30.24 58.01
C GLU A 42 -7.55 -30.34 56.47
N THR A 43 -8.48 -31.11 56.05
CA THR A 43 -8.86 -31.55 54.69
C THR A 43 -9.01 -30.36 53.74
N THR A 44 -8.17 -30.32 52.71
CA THR A 44 -8.29 -29.36 51.59
C THR A 44 -9.53 -29.72 50.79
N LYS A 45 -10.56 -28.90 50.84
CA LYS A 45 -11.56 -28.81 49.75
C LYS A 45 -10.86 -28.10 48.60
N GLU A 46 -10.72 -28.81 47.49
CA GLU A 46 -10.45 -28.20 46.17
C GLU A 46 -11.62 -27.26 45.84
N ASP A 47 -11.36 -25.97 45.97
CA ASP A 47 -12.18 -24.93 45.40
C ASP A 47 -11.82 -24.85 43.92
N THR A 48 -12.58 -25.57 43.10
CA THR A 48 -12.53 -25.48 41.64
C THR A 48 -13.13 -24.14 41.26
N THR A 49 -12.31 -23.12 41.19
CA THR A 49 -12.66 -21.88 40.49
C THR A 49 -12.85 -22.25 39.03
N SER A 50 -14.08 -22.50 38.62
CA SER A 50 -14.43 -22.48 37.21
C SER A 50 -14.21 -21.05 36.71
N GLU A 51 -13.13 -20.81 36.00
CA GLU A 51 -13.07 -19.68 35.09
C GLU A 51 -14.22 -19.87 34.10
N THR A 52 -15.27 -19.12 34.28
CA THR A 52 -16.27 -18.88 33.25
C THR A 52 -15.54 -18.07 32.17
N THR A 53 -15.03 -18.72 31.14
CA THR A 53 -14.76 -18.06 29.88
C THR A 53 -16.10 -17.49 29.42
N GLU A 54 -16.27 -16.18 29.49
CA GLU A 54 -17.38 -15.50 28.83
C GLU A 54 -17.26 -15.87 27.35
N GLU A 55 -18.31 -16.45 26.80
CA GLU A 55 -18.38 -16.79 25.39
C GLU A 55 -18.48 -15.46 24.63
N VAL A 56 -17.45 -15.10 23.86
CA VAL A 56 -17.42 -13.87 23.07
C VAL A 56 -18.48 -14.01 22.00
N THR A 57 -19.44 -13.07 21.98
CA THR A 57 -20.43 -12.95 20.90
C THR A 57 -19.87 -12.03 19.81
N TYR A 58 -20.16 -12.38 18.55
CA TYR A 58 -19.69 -11.62 17.38
C TYR A 58 -20.88 -11.05 16.61
N LYS A 59 -20.68 -9.88 16.01
CA LYS A 59 -21.65 -9.24 15.12
C LYS A 59 -21.77 -10.04 13.82
N ASP A 60 -22.99 -10.06 13.25
CA ASP A 60 -23.24 -10.62 11.92
C ASP A 60 -22.81 -9.68 10.79
N GLU A 61 -22.51 -8.42 11.11
CA GLU A 61 -22.19 -7.36 10.17
C GLU A 61 -20.83 -6.71 10.47
N LEU A 62 -20.05 -6.48 9.41
CA LEU A 62 -18.83 -5.65 9.41
C LEU A 62 -19.08 -4.38 8.58
N ASN A 63 -18.94 -3.21 9.19
CA ASN A 63 -19.14 -1.92 8.54
C ASN A 63 -17.80 -1.21 8.29
N ILE A 64 -17.43 -1.04 7.02
CA ILE A 64 -16.18 -0.45 6.56
C ILE A 64 -16.48 0.87 5.85
N ALA A 65 -15.97 1.98 6.36
CA ALA A 65 -16.08 3.28 5.70
C ALA A 65 -14.97 3.46 4.66
N ILE A 66 -15.35 3.54 3.39
CA ILE A 66 -14.47 3.75 2.24
C ILE A 66 -14.59 5.17 1.68
N THR A 67 -13.56 5.63 0.95
CA THR A 67 -13.43 7.03 0.53
C THR A 67 -14.23 7.41 -0.71
N ALA A 68 -14.59 6.44 -1.55
CA ALA A 68 -15.28 6.69 -2.81
C ALA A 68 -16.15 5.51 -3.23
N ASN A 69 -17.15 5.79 -4.05
CA ASN A 69 -17.96 4.77 -4.69
C ASN A 69 -17.15 4.09 -5.80
N PRO A 70 -17.11 2.72 -5.88
CA PRO A 70 -16.49 2.06 -7.01
C PRO A 70 -17.30 2.33 -8.29
N PRO A 71 -16.65 2.67 -9.41
CA PRO A 71 -17.36 2.91 -10.67
C PRO A 71 -17.90 1.62 -11.28
N SER A 72 -17.30 0.48 -10.95
CA SER A 72 -17.65 -0.87 -11.37
C SER A 72 -17.03 -1.86 -10.41
N LEU A 73 -17.51 -3.10 -10.38
CA LEU A 73 -16.84 -4.23 -9.72
C LEU A 73 -16.20 -5.20 -10.73
N ASP A 74 -16.10 -4.81 -11.99
CA ASP A 74 -15.34 -5.52 -13.02
C ASP A 74 -13.83 -5.24 -12.87
N VAL A 75 -13.15 -6.12 -12.17
CA VAL A 75 -11.73 -5.95 -11.84
C VAL A 75 -10.81 -6.05 -13.07
N HIS A 76 -11.26 -6.56 -14.21
CA HIS A 76 -10.49 -6.55 -15.45
C HIS A 76 -10.44 -5.17 -16.10
N SER A 77 -11.51 -4.38 -15.96
CA SER A 77 -11.68 -3.11 -16.68
C SER A 77 -11.21 -1.90 -15.87
N VAL A 78 -11.14 -1.99 -14.54
CA VAL A 78 -10.87 -0.84 -13.67
C VAL A 78 -9.57 -0.99 -12.90
N ASN A 79 -8.63 -0.09 -13.13
CA ASN A 79 -7.38 0.00 -12.37
C ASN A 79 -7.58 0.87 -11.13
N SER A 80 -8.06 0.28 -10.03
CA SER A 80 -8.38 0.97 -8.78
C SER A 80 -8.22 0.05 -7.56
N ASN A 81 -7.61 0.56 -6.49
CA ASN A 81 -7.48 -0.15 -5.21
C ASN A 81 -8.84 -0.46 -4.57
N ILE A 82 -9.82 0.45 -4.65
CA ILE A 82 -11.17 0.24 -4.10
C ILE A 82 -11.86 -0.92 -4.83
N VAL A 83 -11.78 -0.94 -6.15
CA VAL A 83 -12.38 -2.01 -6.97
C VAL A 83 -11.69 -3.34 -6.71
N ALA A 84 -10.37 -3.36 -6.65
CA ALA A 84 -9.60 -4.56 -6.34
C ALA A 84 -9.87 -5.04 -4.89
N GLY A 85 -9.90 -4.14 -3.91
CA GLY A 85 -10.17 -4.44 -2.51
C GLY A 85 -11.54 -5.07 -2.28
N ILE A 86 -12.60 -4.58 -2.94
CA ILE A 86 -13.93 -5.20 -2.88
C ILE A 86 -13.94 -6.49 -3.71
N GLY A 87 -13.40 -6.45 -4.93
CA GLY A 87 -13.43 -7.56 -5.89
C GLY A 87 -12.68 -8.80 -5.42
N THR A 88 -11.61 -8.66 -4.63
CA THR A 88 -10.83 -9.80 -4.11
C THR A 88 -11.64 -10.70 -3.15
N HIS A 89 -12.78 -10.21 -2.61
CA HIS A 89 -13.70 -11.01 -1.81
C HIS A 89 -14.68 -11.81 -2.68
N ILE A 90 -14.92 -11.34 -3.92
CA ILE A 90 -15.88 -11.93 -4.86
C ILE A 90 -15.18 -12.90 -5.82
N TYR A 91 -13.98 -12.53 -6.29
CA TYR A 91 -13.27 -13.23 -7.35
C TYR A 91 -11.91 -13.75 -6.88
N GLU A 92 -11.46 -14.81 -7.51
CA GLU A 92 -10.11 -15.34 -7.33
C GLU A 92 -9.38 -15.45 -8.67
N PRO A 93 -8.05 -15.21 -8.67
CA PRO A 93 -7.18 -15.45 -9.82
C PRO A 93 -6.61 -16.88 -9.81
N LEU A 94 -5.90 -17.26 -10.87
CA LEU A 94 -5.11 -18.50 -10.90
C LEU A 94 -3.97 -18.46 -9.87
N PHE A 95 -3.31 -17.30 -9.75
CA PHE A 95 -2.18 -17.04 -8.86
C PHE A 95 -2.40 -15.71 -8.14
N ALA A 96 -1.97 -15.63 -6.89
CA ALA A 96 -1.97 -14.39 -6.10
C ALA A 96 -0.66 -14.24 -5.33
N LEU A 97 -0.40 -13.07 -4.78
CA LEU A 97 0.80 -12.83 -3.97
C LEU A 97 0.58 -13.35 -2.54
N ASN A 98 1.54 -14.12 -2.03
CA ASN A 98 1.63 -14.46 -0.61
C ASN A 98 2.21 -13.30 0.20
N GLY A 99 2.35 -13.47 1.52
CA GLY A 99 2.85 -12.45 2.44
C GLY A 99 4.30 -11.99 2.18
N ASN A 100 5.06 -12.74 1.39
CA ASN A 100 6.41 -12.41 0.95
C ASN A 100 6.45 -11.75 -0.45
N TYR A 101 5.29 -11.44 -1.02
CA TYR A 101 5.13 -10.94 -2.39
C TYR A 101 5.48 -11.95 -3.49
N GLU A 102 5.48 -13.25 -3.18
CA GLU A 102 5.76 -14.32 -4.13
C GLU A 102 4.47 -14.82 -4.80
N PRO A 103 4.46 -15.03 -6.14
CA PRO A 103 3.33 -15.63 -6.84
C PRO A 103 3.05 -17.05 -6.35
N THR A 104 1.85 -17.27 -5.84
CA THR A 104 1.44 -18.55 -5.25
C THR A 104 0.12 -19.03 -5.89
N PRO A 105 -0.04 -20.34 -6.20
CA PRO A 105 -1.27 -20.88 -6.77
C PRO A 105 -2.49 -20.66 -5.86
N VAL A 106 -3.63 -20.26 -6.48
CA VAL A 106 -4.96 -20.12 -5.83
C VAL A 106 -5.98 -21.01 -6.52
N LEU A 107 -6.48 -20.65 -7.71
CA LEU A 107 -7.34 -21.52 -8.52
C LEU A 107 -6.52 -22.49 -9.38
N ALA A 108 -5.26 -22.22 -9.62
CA ALA A 108 -4.32 -23.22 -10.10
C ALA A 108 -3.97 -24.18 -8.97
N GLU A 109 -3.79 -25.46 -9.28
CA GLU A 109 -3.20 -26.47 -8.39
C GLU A 109 -1.67 -26.44 -8.50
N SER A 110 -1.16 -26.35 -9.74
CA SER A 110 0.26 -26.33 -10.06
C SER A 110 0.49 -25.77 -11.46
N TYR A 111 1.75 -25.49 -11.77
CA TYR A 111 2.18 -25.20 -13.14
C TYR A 111 3.55 -25.79 -13.41
N GLU A 112 3.84 -26.04 -14.70
CA GLU A 112 5.14 -26.45 -15.22
C GLU A 112 5.53 -25.51 -16.37
N VAL A 113 6.81 -25.19 -16.47
CA VAL A 113 7.37 -24.36 -17.55
C VAL A 113 8.31 -25.23 -18.37
N ASP A 114 8.22 -25.13 -19.68
CA ASP A 114 9.11 -25.88 -20.57
C ASP A 114 10.55 -25.31 -20.56
N GLU A 115 11.50 -26.03 -21.14
CA GLU A 115 12.91 -25.64 -21.19
C GLU A 115 13.16 -24.30 -21.94
N THR A 116 12.22 -23.86 -22.75
CA THR A 116 12.32 -22.58 -23.49
C THR A 116 11.82 -21.40 -22.66
N GLY A 117 11.12 -21.62 -21.55
CA GLY A 117 10.45 -20.58 -20.77
C GLY A 117 9.26 -19.94 -21.48
N LEU A 118 8.79 -20.53 -22.61
CA LEU A 118 7.71 -19.98 -23.42
C LEU A 118 6.37 -20.65 -23.21
N ILE A 119 6.34 -21.89 -22.72
CA ILE A 119 5.12 -22.68 -22.58
C ILE A 119 4.91 -23.02 -21.10
N TYR A 120 3.78 -22.59 -20.55
CA TYR A 120 3.34 -22.90 -19.20
C TYR A 120 2.16 -23.86 -19.28
N THR A 121 2.25 -25.02 -18.62
CA THR A 121 1.17 -25.97 -18.45
C THR A 121 0.59 -25.77 -17.04
N ILE A 122 -0.61 -25.22 -16.96
CA ILE A 122 -1.27 -24.86 -15.71
C ILE A 122 -2.37 -25.88 -15.42
N LYS A 123 -2.27 -26.56 -14.29
CA LYS A 123 -3.32 -27.48 -13.79
C LYS A 123 -4.26 -26.71 -12.87
N LEU A 124 -5.55 -26.91 -13.04
CA LEU A 124 -6.60 -26.24 -12.27
C LEU A 124 -7.05 -27.10 -11.11
N ARG A 125 -7.40 -26.50 -9.99
CA ARG A 125 -8.08 -27.16 -8.89
C ARG A 125 -9.44 -27.67 -9.36
N GLN A 126 -9.79 -28.92 -9.05
CA GLN A 126 -11.06 -29.53 -9.43
C GLN A 126 -12.13 -29.27 -8.38
N GLY A 127 -13.39 -29.27 -8.80
CA GLY A 127 -14.54 -29.10 -7.91
C GLY A 127 -14.77 -27.67 -7.43
N VAL A 128 -13.99 -26.68 -7.88
CA VAL A 128 -14.20 -25.27 -7.54
C VAL A 128 -15.51 -24.80 -8.18
N LYS A 129 -16.38 -24.17 -7.37
CA LYS A 129 -17.67 -23.67 -7.84
C LYS A 129 -17.73 -22.16 -7.86
N PHE A 130 -18.31 -21.61 -8.91
CA PHE A 130 -18.75 -20.23 -8.94
C PHE A 130 -19.98 -20.03 -8.04
N HIS A 131 -20.27 -18.78 -7.68
CA HIS A 131 -21.43 -18.39 -6.88
C HIS A 131 -22.79 -18.85 -7.41
N ASN A 132 -22.88 -19.11 -8.71
CA ASN A 132 -24.07 -19.65 -9.37
C ASN A 132 -24.15 -21.20 -9.32
N GLY A 133 -23.19 -21.86 -8.67
CA GLY A 133 -23.12 -23.31 -8.53
C GLY A 133 -22.46 -24.05 -9.70
N GLN A 134 -22.12 -23.36 -10.79
CA GLN A 134 -21.38 -23.94 -11.92
C GLN A 134 -19.94 -24.29 -11.48
N GLU A 135 -19.43 -25.43 -11.89
CA GLU A 135 -18.02 -25.80 -11.68
C GLU A 135 -17.10 -25.04 -12.66
N MET A 136 -15.98 -24.52 -12.15
CA MET A 136 -14.96 -23.85 -12.94
C MET A 136 -14.20 -24.87 -13.80
N THR A 137 -14.00 -24.54 -15.07
CA THR A 137 -13.25 -25.33 -16.03
C THR A 137 -12.23 -24.49 -16.81
N ALA A 138 -11.40 -25.15 -17.62
CA ALA A 138 -10.45 -24.48 -18.52
C ALA A 138 -11.11 -23.55 -19.53
N ASP A 139 -12.38 -23.76 -19.91
CA ASP A 139 -13.12 -22.86 -20.79
C ASP A 139 -13.33 -21.48 -20.14
N ASP A 140 -13.64 -21.46 -18.82
CA ASP A 140 -13.83 -20.23 -18.05
C ASP A 140 -12.49 -19.48 -17.90
N VAL A 141 -11.40 -20.23 -17.63
CA VAL A 141 -10.05 -19.68 -17.51
C VAL A 141 -9.60 -19.05 -18.83
N VAL A 142 -9.73 -19.76 -19.96
CA VAL A 142 -9.31 -19.25 -21.28
C VAL A 142 -10.08 -17.98 -21.62
N ALA A 143 -11.40 -17.96 -21.41
CA ALA A 143 -12.23 -16.79 -21.66
C ALA A 143 -11.81 -15.59 -20.79
N SER A 144 -11.64 -15.81 -19.49
CA SER A 144 -11.27 -14.76 -18.52
C SER A 144 -9.89 -14.19 -18.81
N MET A 145 -8.88 -15.04 -19.01
CA MET A 145 -7.50 -14.61 -19.23
C MET A 145 -7.33 -13.88 -20.55
N THR A 146 -8.06 -14.31 -21.61
CA THR A 146 -8.06 -13.59 -22.90
C THR A 146 -8.65 -12.19 -22.73
N ARG A 147 -9.80 -12.07 -22.07
CA ARG A 147 -10.43 -10.77 -21.78
C ARG A 147 -9.55 -9.88 -20.90
N TRP A 148 -8.93 -10.45 -19.87
CA TRP A 148 -8.05 -9.69 -18.99
C TRP A 148 -6.86 -9.08 -19.75
N LEU A 149 -6.20 -9.83 -20.64
CA LEU A 149 -5.11 -9.33 -21.49
C LEU A 149 -5.57 -8.20 -22.43
N GLU A 150 -6.80 -8.26 -22.95
CA GLU A 150 -7.36 -7.21 -23.81
C GLU A 150 -7.62 -5.91 -23.05
N LEU A 151 -8.07 -5.99 -21.79
CA LEU A 151 -8.49 -4.84 -20.99
C LEU A 151 -7.38 -4.26 -20.12
N SER A 152 -6.47 -5.08 -19.61
CA SER A 152 -5.37 -4.62 -18.76
C SER A 152 -4.20 -4.13 -19.62
N SER A 153 -4.09 -2.80 -19.74
CA SER A 153 -2.96 -2.19 -20.48
C SER A 153 -1.60 -2.57 -19.89
N LYS A 154 -1.52 -2.77 -18.59
CA LYS A 154 -0.30 -3.21 -17.88
C LYS A 154 0.07 -4.64 -18.27
N ALA A 155 -0.87 -5.58 -18.19
CA ALA A 155 -0.65 -6.95 -18.59
C ALA A 155 -0.31 -7.06 -20.08
N ASN A 156 -1.04 -6.34 -20.93
CA ASN A 156 -0.78 -6.29 -22.37
C ASN A 156 0.62 -5.76 -22.70
N THR A 157 1.11 -4.73 -21.98
CA THR A 157 2.45 -4.18 -22.17
C THR A 157 3.54 -5.21 -21.79
N LEU A 158 3.34 -5.98 -20.72
CA LEU A 158 4.35 -6.88 -20.17
C LEU A 158 4.36 -8.26 -20.85
N ILE A 159 3.17 -8.83 -21.06
CA ILE A 159 2.98 -10.19 -21.61
C ILE A 159 1.98 -10.21 -22.77
N GLY A 160 1.82 -9.10 -23.50
CA GLY A 160 0.93 -9.01 -24.64
C GLY A 160 1.26 -10.02 -25.73
N GLY A 161 0.20 -10.52 -26.40
CA GLY A 161 0.31 -11.61 -27.37
C GLY A 161 0.44 -13.00 -26.76
N THR A 162 0.36 -13.13 -25.42
CA THR A 162 0.18 -14.42 -24.74
C THR A 162 -1.13 -15.07 -25.17
N VAL A 163 -1.08 -16.37 -25.41
CA VAL A 163 -2.25 -17.17 -25.83
C VAL A 163 -2.54 -18.22 -24.77
N PHE A 164 -3.83 -18.30 -24.37
CA PHE A 164 -4.32 -19.33 -23.47
C PHE A 164 -5.15 -20.34 -24.27
N GLU A 165 -4.84 -21.62 -24.13
CA GLU A 165 -5.50 -22.71 -24.85
C GLU A 165 -5.94 -23.79 -23.87
N LYS A 166 -7.16 -24.30 -24.03
CA LYS A 166 -7.64 -25.46 -23.30
C LYS A 166 -6.92 -26.72 -23.81
N VAL A 167 -6.33 -27.49 -22.89
CA VAL A 167 -5.80 -28.83 -23.17
C VAL A 167 -6.85 -29.89 -22.83
N ASP A 168 -7.43 -29.80 -21.65
CA ASP A 168 -8.58 -30.59 -21.17
C ASP A 168 -9.39 -29.74 -20.19
N ASP A 169 -10.38 -30.30 -19.49
CA ASP A 169 -11.29 -29.53 -18.63
C ASP A 169 -10.58 -28.89 -17.42
N TYR A 170 -9.41 -29.39 -17.02
CA TYR A 170 -8.64 -28.90 -15.87
C TYR A 170 -7.19 -28.60 -16.20
N THR A 171 -6.85 -28.45 -17.48
CA THR A 171 -5.50 -28.11 -17.92
C THR A 171 -5.54 -27.01 -18.96
N VAL A 172 -4.83 -25.92 -18.69
CA VAL A 172 -4.66 -24.77 -19.61
C VAL A 172 -3.20 -24.68 -20.01
N LYS A 173 -2.96 -24.52 -21.32
CA LYS A 173 -1.64 -24.16 -21.87
C LYS A 173 -1.60 -22.64 -22.07
N MET A 174 -0.60 -21.99 -21.49
CA MET A 174 -0.27 -20.60 -21.75
C MET A 174 1.01 -20.53 -22.56
N THR A 175 0.98 -19.82 -23.70
CA THR A 175 2.17 -19.61 -24.54
C THR A 175 2.47 -18.12 -24.57
N VAL A 176 3.67 -17.73 -24.11
CA VAL A 176 4.16 -16.36 -24.12
C VAL A 176 5.07 -16.09 -25.28
N ASN A 177 5.15 -14.84 -25.76
CA ASN A 177 5.98 -14.46 -26.89
C ASN A 177 7.48 -14.37 -26.55
N GLN A 178 7.80 -14.14 -25.28
CA GLN A 178 9.15 -13.99 -24.78
C GLN A 178 9.22 -14.54 -23.36
N ALA A 179 10.25 -15.32 -23.08
CA ALA A 179 10.54 -15.74 -21.72
C ALA A 179 10.92 -14.53 -20.86
N SER A 180 10.39 -14.45 -19.65
CA SER A 180 10.69 -13.38 -18.69
C SER A 180 10.44 -13.88 -17.28
N SER A 181 11.27 -13.48 -16.34
CA SER A 181 11.09 -13.73 -14.90
C SER A 181 9.81 -13.05 -14.32
N ASP A 182 9.27 -12.06 -15.03
CA ASP A 182 8.13 -11.26 -14.58
C ASP A 182 6.77 -11.93 -14.77
N ILE A 183 6.67 -12.99 -15.56
CA ILE A 183 5.39 -13.55 -16.03
C ILE A 183 4.49 -13.95 -14.87
N MET A 184 5.02 -14.67 -13.87
CA MET A 184 4.23 -15.11 -12.73
C MET A 184 3.79 -13.94 -11.84
N LEU A 185 4.64 -12.93 -11.67
CA LEU A 185 4.28 -11.70 -10.95
C LEU A 185 3.17 -10.90 -11.66
N VAL A 186 3.20 -10.88 -13.00
CA VAL A 186 2.12 -10.25 -13.79
C VAL A 186 0.80 -10.97 -13.60
N LEU A 187 0.81 -12.32 -13.59
CA LEU A 187 -0.40 -13.14 -13.37
C LEU A 187 -0.94 -13.02 -11.94
N ALA A 188 -0.07 -12.80 -10.94
CA ALA A 188 -0.43 -12.65 -9.54
C ALA A 188 -0.69 -11.18 -9.12
N GLY A 189 -0.64 -10.25 -10.07
CA GLY A 189 -0.80 -8.81 -9.80
C GLY A 189 -2.11 -8.46 -9.09
N PRO A 190 -2.09 -7.69 -7.97
CA PRO A 190 -3.27 -7.50 -7.14
C PRO A 190 -4.23 -6.43 -7.65
N ILE A 191 -3.78 -5.49 -8.49
CA ILE A 191 -4.60 -4.41 -9.04
C ILE A 191 -4.96 -4.73 -10.49
N GLN A 192 -6.22 -4.58 -10.85
CA GLN A 192 -6.73 -5.02 -12.14
C GLN A 192 -6.35 -6.50 -12.39
N PHE A 193 -6.55 -7.32 -11.32
CA PHE A 193 -6.06 -8.68 -11.26
C PHE A 193 -6.77 -9.64 -12.23
N ALA A 194 -6.12 -10.75 -12.55
CA ALA A 194 -6.56 -11.76 -13.51
C ALA A 194 -7.65 -12.68 -12.91
N ALA A 195 -8.78 -12.10 -12.52
CA ALA A 195 -9.93 -12.82 -11.95
C ALA A 195 -10.52 -13.83 -12.93
N ILE A 196 -10.97 -14.97 -12.42
CA ILE A 196 -11.66 -15.98 -13.23
C ILE A 196 -13.17 -15.78 -13.08
N TYR A 197 -13.85 -15.52 -14.21
CA TYR A 197 -15.29 -15.41 -14.34
C TYR A 197 -15.87 -16.63 -15.05
N PRO A 198 -17.16 -16.97 -14.85
CA PRO A 198 -17.84 -17.92 -15.72
C PRO A 198 -17.74 -17.45 -17.18
N LYS A 199 -17.48 -18.37 -18.11
CA LYS A 199 -17.41 -18.06 -19.53
C LYS A 199 -18.67 -17.35 -20.03
N SER A 200 -19.85 -17.71 -19.53
CA SER A 200 -21.12 -17.07 -19.87
C SER A 200 -21.15 -15.58 -19.50
N VAL A 201 -20.52 -15.20 -18.38
CA VAL A 201 -20.39 -13.79 -17.95
C VAL A 201 -19.44 -13.04 -18.89
N VAL A 202 -18.32 -13.66 -19.27
CA VAL A 202 -17.37 -13.08 -20.23
C VAL A 202 -18.00 -12.90 -21.61
N ASP A 203 -18.70 -13.94 -22.12
CA ASP A 203 -19.35 -13.92 -23.44
C ASP A 203 -20.47 -12.88 -23.54
N SER A 204 -21.11 -12.53 -22.40
CA SER A 204 -22.16 -11.50 -22.33
C SER A 204 -21.65 -10.10 -22.03
N ALA A 205 -20.35 -9.91 -21.78
CA ALA A 205 -19.77 -8.62 -21.46
C ALA A 205 -19.91 -7.62 -22.62
N THR A 206 -20.11 -6.35 -22.28
CA THR A 206 -20.25 -5.25 -23.24
C THR A 206 -19.07 -4.27 -23.09
N ALA A 207 -19.13 -3.14 -23.80
CA ALA A 207 -18.16 -2.07 -23.63
C ALA A 207 -18.22 -1.41 -22.23
N GLU A 208 -19.36 -1.51 -21.56
CA GLU A 208 -19.55 -1.03 -20.18
C GLU A 208 -19.02 -2.03 -19.12
N GLY A 209 -18.60 -3.22 -19.52
CA GLY A 209 -18.08 -4.27 -18.64
C GLY A 209 -18.98 -5.51 -18.53
N ILE A 210 -18.80 -6.30 -17.47
CA ILE A 210 -19.65 -7.45 -17.13
C ILE A 210 -20.94 -6.96 -16.46
N ALA A 211 -22.04 -7.66 -16.71
CA ALA A 211 -23.35 -7.35 -16.12
C ALA A 211 -23.62 -8.11 -14.80
N GLU A 212 -22.96 -9.25 -14.59
CA GLU A 212 -23.14 -10.10 -13.42
C GLU A 212 -21.80 -10.27 -12.70
N TYR A 213 -21.79 -10.00 -11.40
CA TYR A 213 -20.60 -10.08 -10.57
C TYR A 213 -20.53 -11.44 -9.86
N ILE A 214 -20.19 -12.48 -10.65
CA ILE A 214 -20.11 -13.89 -10.23
C ILE A 214 -18.65 -14.32 -10.23
N GLY A 215 -18.15 -14.75 -9.07
CA GLY A 215 -16.81 -15.28 -8.85
C GLY A 215 -16.81 -16.60 -8.11
N THR A 216 -15.64 -16.99 -7.62
CA THR A 216 -15.41 -18.18 -6.80
C THR A 216 -15.12 -17.85 -5.34
N GLY A 217 -15.06 -16.58 -4.99
CA GLY A 217 -14.57 -16.07 -3.71
C GLY A 217 -15.46 -16.41 -2.50
N PRO A 218 -14.96 -16.09 -1.28
CA PRO A 218 -15.64 -16.37 -0.03
C PRO A 218 -16.90 -15.51 0.21
N TYR A 219 -17.12 -14.47 -0.60
CA TYR A 219 -18.30 -13.61 -0.54
C TYR A 219 -18.94 -13.46 -1.90
N LYS A 220 -20.27 -13.27 -1.90
CA LYS A 220 -21.11 -12.95 -3.06
C LYS A 220 -21.54 -11.49 -2.97
N LEU A 221 -21.74 -10.83 -4.13
CA LEU A 221 -22.40 -9.53 -4.14
C LEU A 221 -23.84 -9.69 -3.65
N GLY A 222 -24.19 -8.96 -2.60
CA GLY A 222 -25.56 -8.76 -2.12
C GLY A 222 -26.22 -7.56 -2.83
N GLU A 223 -26.48 -6.51 -2.09
CA GLU A 223 -27.04 -5.26 -2.63
C GLU A 223 -25.93 -4.25 -2.92
N TRP A 224 -26.05 -3.54 -4.04
CA TRP A 224 -25.20 -2.37 -4.31
C TRP A 224 -26.09 -1.14 -4.48
N LYS A 225 -26.01 -0.23 -3.52
CA LYS A 225 -26.64 1.09 -3.57
C LYS A 225 -25.59 2.13 -3.90
N GLN A 226 -25.70 2.67 -5.11
CA GLN A 226 -24.80 3.69 -5.62
C GLN A 226 -24.67 4.85 -4.62
N ASP A 227 -23.43 5.32 -4.39
CA ASP A 227 -23.07 6.39 -3.46
C ASP A 227 -23.46 6.16 -1.97
N GLN A 228 -23.89 4.95 -1.61
CA GLN A 228 -24.22 4.57 -0.26
C GLN A 228 -23.38 3.39 0.23
N TYR A 229 -23.49 2.23 -0.40
CA TYR A 229 -22.72 1.05 -0.01
C TYR A 229 -22.69 -0.05 -1.07
N VAL A 230 -21.69 -0.90 -0.95
CA VAL A 230 -21.65 -2.24 -1.54
C VAL A 230 -21.77 -3.25 -0.41
N GLN A 231 -22.77 -4.12 -0.48
CA GLN A 231 -22.97 -5.22 0.46
C GLN A 231 -22.41 -6.52 -0.14
N LEU A 232 -21.63 -7.22 0.63
CA LEU A 232 -21.21 -8.60 0.34
C LEU A 232 -21.80 -9.54 1.38
N VAL A 233 -22.21 -10.74 0.96
CA VAL A 233 -22.77 -11.79 1.82
C VAL A 233 -21.88 -13.03 1.73
N ALA A 234 -21.60 -13.66 2.85
CA ALA A 234 -20.75 -14.85 2.91
C ALA A 234 -21.25 -15.95 1.96
N ASN A 235 -20.31 -16.63 1.31
CA ASN A 235 -20.60 -17.75 0.43
C ASN A 235 -20.52 -19.06 1.23
N GLU A 236 -21.65 -19.57 1.69
CA GLU A 236 -21.72 -20.82 2.48
C GLU A 236 -21.17 -22.05 1.74
N ASP A 237 -21.15 -22.01 0.39
CA ASP A 237 -20.62 -23.09 -0.46
C ASP A 237 -19.12 -22.91 -0.77
N TYR A 238 -18.46 -21.90 -0.19
CA TYR A 238 -17.04 -21.64 -0.45
C TYR A 238 -16.16 -22.78 0.06
N GLN A 239 -15.27 -23.25 -0.79
CA GLN A 239 -14.36 -24.34 -0.46
C GLN A 239 -13.08 -23.79 0.17
N VAL A 240 -13.06 -23.74 1.49
CA VAL A 240 -11.93 -23.26 2.28
C VAL A 240 -10.71 -24.16 2.07
N THR A 241 -9.57 -23.59 1.72
CA THR A 241 -8.28 -24.29 1.77
C THR A 241 -7.81 -24.34 3.24
N MET A 242 -7.01 -25.34 3.59
CA MET A 242 -6.48 -25.50 4.96
C MET A 242 -5.06 -24.92 5.10
N GLU A 243 -4.61 -24.14 4.14
CA GLU A 243 -3.31 -23.49 4.19
C GLU A 243 -3.38 -22.25 5.09
N GLU A 244 -2.30 -21.96 5.84
CA GLU A 244 -2.23 -20.77 6.67
C GLU A 244 -2.43 -19.49 5.85
N PRO A 245 -3.09 -18.44 6.41
CA PRO A 245 -3.26 -17.18 5.72
C PRO A 245 -1.92 -16.52 5.39
N SER A 246 -1.74 -16.06 4.17
CA SER A 246 -0.52 -15.40 3.73
C SER A 246 -0.80 -14.41 2.60
N GLY A 247 -0.89 -13.13 2.91
CA GLY A 247 -1.23 -12.09 1.92
C GLY A 247 -2.59 -12.34 1.29
N PHE A 248 -2.64 -12.56 -0.03
CA PHE A 248 -3.89 -12.88 -0.74
C PHE A 248 -4.16 -14.38 -0.88
N THR A 249 -3.35 -15.22 -0.25
CA THR A 249 -3.42 -16.69 -0.34
C THR A 249 -3.75 -17.34 1.00
N GLY A 250 -3.94 -18.66 1.01
CA GLY A 250 -4.27 -19.41 2.20
C GLY A 250 -5.75 -19.37 2.56
N ILE A 251 -6.06 -19.66 3.82
CA ILE A 251 -7.42 -19.80 4.33
C ILE A 251 -8.21 -18.48 4.24
N LYS A 252 -9.42 -18.57 3.69
CA LYS A 252 -10.42 -17.50 3.65
C LYS A 252 -11.73 -18.09 4.16
N THR A 253 -12.24 -17.59 5.27
CA THR A 253 -13.35 -18.25 5.98
C THR A 253 -14.72 -17.68 5.70
N GLY A 254 -14.82 -16.44 5.19
CA GLY A 254 -16.10 -15.73 5.16
C GLY A 254 -16.64 -15.52 6.57
N ALA A 255 -15.77 -15.10 7.51
CA ALA A 255 -16.02 -15.16 8.95
C ALA A 255 -17.20 -14.32 9.44
N THR A 256 -17.45 -13.16 8.82
CA THR A 256 -18.62 -12.32 9.09
C THR A 256 -19.68 -12.57 8.03
N GLU A 257 -20.95 -12.71 8.43
CA GLU A 257 -22.05 -13.05 7.50
C GLU A 257 -22.23 -11.98 6.41
N THR A 258 -22.14 -10.71 6.80
CA THR A 258 -22.35 -9.58 5.88
C THR A 258 -21.26 -8.52 6.04
N ILE A 259 -20.66 -8.09 4.93
CA ILE A 259 -19.73 -6.95 4.88
C ILE A 259 -20.39 -5.79 4.14
N TYR A 260 -20.38 -4.60 4.75
CA TYR A 260 -20.80 -3.36 4.12
C TYR A 260 -19.59 -2.45 3.86
N PHE A 261 -19.33 -2.15 2.60
CA PHE A 261 -18.42 -1.07 2.21
C PHE A 261 -19.24 0.22 2.08
N ARG A 262 -19.26 1.02 3.15
CA ARG A 262 -20.02 2.28 3.26
C ARG A 262 -19.26 3.41 2.57
N VAL A 263 -19.89 4.11 1.63
CA VAL A 263 -19.28 5.24 0.93
C VAL A 263 -19.35 6.49 1.79
N VAL A 264 -18.23 6.90 2.38
CA VAL A 264 -18.12 8.07 3.28
C VAL A 264 -16.96 8.94 2.80
N THR A 265 -17.25 9.87 1.89
CA THR A 265 -16.24 10.69 1.22
C THR A 265 -15.61 11.75 2.11
N ASP A 266 -16.36 12.27 3.10
CA ASP A 266 -15.86 13.26 4.04
C ASP A 266 -15.00 12.62 5.14
N ASN A 267 -13.76 13.09 5.27
CA ASN A 267 -12.78 12.59 6.23
C ASN A 267 -13.25 12.71 7.69
N SER A 268 -13.86 13.83 8.05
CA SER A 268 -14.29 14.10 9.44
C SER A 268 -15.45 13.18 9.84
N THR A 269 -16.37 12.95 8.91
CA THR A 269 -17.49 12.00 9.11
C THR A 269 -16.97 10.57 9.26
N ARG A 270 -16.01 10.17 8.44
CA ARG A 270 -15.40 8.83 8.49
C ARG A 270 -14.69 8.58 9.82
N ILE A 271 -13.90 9.55 10.27
CA ILE A 271 -13.20 9.51 11.57
C ILE A 271 -14.21 9.48 12.73
N ALA A 272 -15.19 10.38 12.74
CA ALA A 272 -16.17 10.42 13.80
C ALA A 272 -16.97 9.10 13.87
N GLY A 273 -17.32 8.52 12.73
CA GLY A 273 -18.04 7.25 12.66
C GLY A 273 -17.29 6.07 13.27
N VAL A 274 -15.97 5.93 12.99
CA VAL A 274 -15.19 4.86 13.62
C VAL A 274 -14.98 5.10 15.13
N GLN A 275 -14.82 6.35 15.55
CA GLN A 275 -14.69 6.69 16.98
C GLN A 275 -15.98 6.43 17.78
N THR A 276 -17.14 6.56 17.14
CA THR A 276 -18.46 6.32 17.78
C THR A 276 -18.97 4.90 17.62
N GLY A 277 -18.27 4.05 16.83
CA GLY A 277 -18.66 2.67 16.55
C GLY A 277 -19.78 2.54 15.50
N GLU A 278 -20.07 3.60 14.71
CA GLU A 278 -20.91 3.52 13.52
C GLU A 278 -20.25 2.67 12.42
N TYR A 279 -18.92 2.78 12.30
CA TYR A 279 -18.09 1.94 11.45
C TYR A 279 -17.09 1.18 12.30
N ASP A 280 -16.85 -0.08 11.95
CA ASP A 280 -15.86 -0.92 12.61
C ASP A 280 -14.45 -0.61 12.09
N ILE A 281 -14.35 -0.19 10.81
CA ILE A 281 -13.10 0.18 10.15
C ILE A 281 -13.34 1.45 9.31
N ALA A 282 -12.36 2.37 9.33
CA ALA A 282 -12.32 3.53 8.45
C ALA A 282 -11.02 3.54 7.64
N GLU A 283 -11.14 3.32 6.32
CA GLU A 283 -9.99 3.33 5.40
C GLU A 283 -9.48 4.75 5.14
N SER A 284 -8.20 4.85 4.79
CA SER A 284 -7.55 6.09 4.31
C SER A 284 -7.71 7.26 5.29
N ILE A 285 -7.16 7.11 6.48
CA ILE A 285 -7.10 8.20 7.47
C ILE A 285 -6.10 9.26 7.03
N PRO A 286 -6.48 10.56 7.04
CA PRO A 286 -5.53 11.65 6.82
C PRO A 286 -4.38 11.57 7.81
N LEU A 287 -3.13 11.63 7.31
CA LEU A 287 -1.95 11.38 8.13
C LEU A 287 -1.76 12.42 9.25
N GLU A 288 -2.25 13.66 9.04
CA GLU A 288 -2.29 14.70 10.07
C GLU A 288 -3.18 14.37 11.26
N GLN A 289 -4.11 13.41 11.13
CA GLN A 289 -4.97 12.93 12.22
C GLN A 289 -4.37 11.74 12.96
N TYR A 290 -3.31 11.12 12.42
CA TYR A 290 -2.72 9.89 12.96
C TYR A 290 -2.37 10.03 14.45
N ALA A 291 -1.59 11.04 14.83
CA ALA A 291 -1.15 11.24 16.21
C ALA A 291 -2.33 11.42 17.18
N THR A 292 -3.42 12.05 16.75
CA THR A 292 -4.64 12.23 17.56
C THR A 292 -5.38 10.91 17.71
N LEU A 293 -5.61 10.18 16.61
CA LEU A 293 -6.33 8.90 16.62
C LEU A 293 -5.56 7.80 17.35
N ALA A 294 -4.23 7.80 17.29
CA ALA A 294 -3.39 6.86 18.02
C ALA A 294 -3.49 7.00 19.57
N THR A 295 -4.09 8.07 20.08
CA THR A 295 -4.40 8.22 21.51
C THR A 295 -5.79 7.71 21.90
N ASP A 296 -6.63 7.34 20.94
CA ASP A 296 -7.95 6.78 21.21
C ASP A 296 -7.84 5.34 21.68
N THR A 297 -8.28 5.06 22.89
CA THR A 297 -8.17 3.73 23.52
C THR A 297 -9.10 2.68 22.93
N ASN A 298 -10.05 3.07 22.09
CA ASN A 298 -10.98 2.17 21.41
C ASN A 298 -10.53 1.79 20.00
N LEU A 299 -9.45 2.41 19.52
CA LEU A 299 -8.96 2.23 18.15
C LEU A 299 -7.52 1.72 18.14
N THR A 300 -7.23 0.93 17.13
CA THR A 300 -5.88 0.65 16.64
C THR A 300 -5.71 1.32 15.30
N ILE A 301 -4.53 1.92 15.06
CA ILE A 301 -4.25 2.63 13.80
C ILE A 301 -3.08 1.92 13.09
N PRO A 302 -3.31 0.75 12.47
CA PRO A 302 -2.27 0.07 11.72
C PRO A 302 -1.81 0.93 10.55
N THR A 303 -0.49 1.00 10.40
CA THR A 303 0.16 1.66 9.28
C THR A 303 0.76 0.63 8.33
N LYS A 304 0.79 0.97 7.05
CA LYS A 304 1.38 0.15 6.01
C LYS A 304 2.18 1.01 5.06
N THR A 305 3.40 0.59 4.75
CA THR A 305 4.22 1.25 3.74
C THR A 305 3.50 1.22 2.38
N ALA A 306 3.29 2.39 1.79
CA ALA A 306 2.45 2.58 0.61
C ALA A 306 3.21 3.03 -0.65
N GLY A 307 4.41 3.58 -0.47
CA GLY A 307 5.21 4.07 -1.58
C GLY A 307 6.45 4.81 -1.11
N THR A 308 7.06 5.55 -2.02
CA THR A 308 8.30 6.31 -1.79
C THR A 308 8.09 7.80 -2.04
N LEU A 309 8.72 8.65 -1.22
CA LEU A 309 8.94 10.06 -1.53
C LEU A 309 10.29 10.18 -2.20
N ASN A 310 10.33 10.77 -3.39
CA ASN A 310 11.51 10.75 -4.25
C ASN A 310 11.90 12.16 -4.69
N LEU A 311 13.21 12.39 -4.76
CA LEU A 311 13.81 13.58 -5.34
C LEU A 311 14.35 13.25 -6.73
N PHE A 312 13.93 14.00 -7.74
CA PHE A 312 14.35 13.83 -9.13
C PHE A 312 15.23 15.00 -9.57
N PHE A 313 16.31 14.70 -10.27
CA PHE A 313 17.21 15.69 -10.86
C PHE A 313 16.95 15.88 -12.36
N ASN A 314 17.12 17.09 -12.85
CA ASN A 314 17.30 17.33 -14.27
C ASN A 314 18.74 16.92 -14.67
N THR A 315 18.90 15.76 -15.27
CA THR A 315 20.21 15.26 -15.66
C THR A 315 20.71 15.81 -17.01
N THR A 316 19.86 16.59 -17.71
CA THR A 316 20.12 17.02 -19.09
C THR A 316 20.56 18.48 -19.20
N LYS A 317 20.12 19.35 -18.28
CA LYS A 317 20.30 20.80 -18.36
C LYS A 317 20.68 21.42 -17.03
N GLY A 318 21.15 22.67 -17.08
CA GLY A 318 21.49 23.44 -15.90
C GLY A 318 22.69 22.89 -15.12
N VAL A 319 22.84 23.36 -13.90
CA VAL A 319 23.94 22.99 -13.01
C VAL A 319 23.93 21.50 -12.64
N LEU A 320 22.74 20.89 -12.59
CA LEU A 320 22.54 19.48 -12.26
C LEU A 320 22.74 18.53 -13.46
N ALA A 321 23.03 19.03 -14.67
CA ALA A 321 23.58 18.18 -15.73
C ALA A 321 24.97 17.61 -15.36
N ASN A 322 25.71 18.31 -14.46
CA ASN A 322 26.96 17.83 -13.90
C ASN A 322 26.69 16.76 -12.82
N GLU A 323 27.19 15.53 -13.04
CA GLU A 323 27.05 14.39 -12.14
C GLU A 323 27.60 14.67 -10.74
N THR A 324 28.79 15.30 -10.65
CA THR A 324 29.42 15.65 -9.37
C THR A 324 28.55 16.63 -8.57
N MET A 325 27.83 17.53 -9.23
CA MET A 325 26.87 18.43 -8.55
C MET A 325 25.67 17.66 -7.99
N ARG A 326 25.14 16.66 -8.70
CA ARG A 326 24.07 15.82 -8.18
C ARG A 326 24.53 15.02 -6.95
N GLN A 327 25.77 14.49 -7.02
CA GLN A 327 26.39 13.83 -5.87
C GLN A 327 26.59 14.78 -4.67
N ALA A 328 26.88 16.06 -4.92
CA ALA A 328 26.96 17.08 -3.85
C ALA A 328 25.59 17.29 -3.19
N VAL A 329 24.51 17.36 -3.98
CA VAL A 329 23.15 17.44 -3.45
C VAL A 329 22.82 16.20 -2.62
N LEU A 330 23.07 14.98 -3.11
CA LEU A 330 22.84 13.74 -2.37
C LEU A 330 23.62 13.69 -1.05
N ALA A 331 24.86 14.18 -1.05
CA ALA A 331 25.70 14.24 0.15
C ALA A 331 25.16 15.22 1.21
N ALA A 332 24.38 16.22 0.81
CA ALA A 332 23.81 17.23 1.73
C ALA A 332 22.56 16.73 2.47
N LEU A 333 21.87 15.69 1.94
CA LEU A 333 20.55 15.29 2.43
C LEU A 333 20.62 14.59 3.80
N ASN A 334 19.77 15.06 4.73
CA ASN A 334 19.34 14.35 5.92
C ASN A 334 17.89 13.91 5.71
N CYS A 335 17.71 12.67 5.34
CA CYS A 335 16.38 12.13 5.01
C CYS A 335 15.45 12.02 6.24
N GLU A 336 15.99 11.86 7.46
CA GLU A 336 15.19 11.86 8.69
C GLU A 336 14.42 13.18 8.85
N ASP A 337 15.13 14.33 8.76
CA ASP A 337 14.50 15.65 8.88
C ASP A 337 13.50 15.90 7.75
N ILE A 338 13.82 15.43 6.53
CA ILE A 338 12.95 15.58 5.35
C ILE A 338 11.65 14.80 5.54
N MET A 339 11.75 13.52 5.91
CA MET A 339 10.59 12.65 6.09
C MET A 339 9.74 13.05 7.28
N LEU A 340 10.37 13.50 8.38
CA LEU A 340 9.65 14.01 9.54
C LEU A 340 8.85 15.28 9.19
N ALA A 341 9.42 16.19 8.40
CA ALA A 341 8.71 17.39 7.94
C ALA A 341 7.57 17.05 6.97
N ALA A 342 7.75 16.04 6.13
CA ALA A 342 6.75 15.59 5.16
C ALA A 342 5.54 14.91 5.82
N TYR A 343 5.77 14.03 6.80
CA TYR A 343 4.73 13.15 7.34
C TYR A 343 4.39 13.36 8.82
N GLY A 344 5.19 14.13 9.54
CA GLY A 344 4.88 14.62 10.90
C GLY A 344 5.07 13.61 12.04
N ASP A 345 5.10 12.30 11.77
CA ASP A 345 5.26 11.27 12.78
C ASP A 345 6.20 10.16 12.29
N PRO A 346 7.18 9.70 13.11
CA PRO A 346 8.11 8.64 12.74
C PRO A 346 7.46 7.29 12.41
N ASN A 347 6.24 7.02 12.88
CA ASN A 347 5.50 5.80 12.55
C ASN A 347 4.90 5.81 11.13
N LEU A 348 4.91 6.98 10.47
CA LEU A 348 4.35 7.15 9.12
C LEU A 348 5.38 7.04 8.00
N TYR A 349 6.64 6.78 8.33
CA TYR A 349 7.67 6.55 7.33
C TYR A 349 8.76 5.60 7.81
N THR A 350 9.53 5.09 6.86
CA THR A 350 10.78 4.35 7.11
C THR A 350 11.89 4.87 6.21
N LEU A 351 13.12 4.86 6.72
CA LEU A 351 14.30 5.24 5.94
C LEU A 351 14.92 3.98 5.31
N ASN A 352 14.91 3.94 3.99
CA ASN A 352 15.50 2.87 3.21
C ASN A 352 15.85 3.41 1.81
N PRO A 353 17.00 3.05 1.21
CA PRO A 353 17.41 3.51 -0.11
C PRO A 353 16.67 2.83 -1.26
N GLY A 354 15.96 1.72 -1.02
CA GLY A 354 15.32 0.93 -2.05
C GLY A 354 14.23 1.67 -2.80
N TRP A 355 14.16 1.46 -4.11
CA TRP A 355 13.07 2.01 -4.93
C TRP A 355 11.81 1.16 -4.89
N CYS A 356 11.95 -0.12 -4.55
CA CYS A 356 10.85 -1.06 -4.38
C CYS A 356 10.50 -1.23 -2.89
N ASN A 357 9.40 -1.95 -2.60
CA ASN A 357 9.02 -2.22 -1.23
C ASN A 357 10.14 -3.02 -0.52
N PRO A 358 10.68 -2.56 0.60
CA PRO A 358 11.76 -3.26 1.31
C PRO A 358 11.38 -4.66 1.83
N LYS A 359 10.07 -4.95 1.93
CA LYS A 359 9.54 -6.27 2.34
C LYS A 359 9.36 -7.23 1.16
N ASP A 360 9.51 -6.75 -0.06
CA ASP A 360 9.46 -7.59 -1.25
C ASP A 360 10.72 -8.46 -1.30
N ALA A 361 10.55 -9.77 -1.22
CA ALA A 361 11.67 -10.72 -1.15
C ALA A 361 12.52 -10.72 -2.44
N GLN A 362 11.93 -10.38 -3.58
CA GLN A 362 12.61 -10.35 -4.87
C GLN A 362 13.22 -8.98 -5.19
N TRP A 363 12.49 -7.90 -4.91
CA TRP A 363 12.84 -6.55 -5.40
C TRP A 363 13.27 -5.57 -4.31
N GLY A 364 13.17 -5.97 -3.04
CA GLY A 364 13.70 -5.18 -1.93
C GLY A 364 15.23 -5.15 -2.01
N SER A 365 15.82 -3.96 -2.15
CA SER A 365 17.26 -3.79 -2.33
C SER A 365 17.79 -2.65 -1.48
N ASP A 366 19.00 -2.78 -0.94
CA ASP A 366 19.73 -1.70 -0.27
C ASP A 366 20.98 -1.25 -1.07
N ALA A 367 21.08 -1.67 -2.35
CA ALA A 367 22.16 -1.27 -3.24
C ALA A 367 22.20 0.26 -3.40
N GLY A 368 23.38 0.86 -3.27
CA GLY A 368 23.57 2.32 -3.29
C GLY A 368 23.33 3.00 -1.95
N LYS A 369 23.17 2.27 -0.84
CA LYS A 369 22.97 2.85 0.51
C LYS A 369 24.08 3.80 0.96
N GLU A 370 25.28 3.70 0.45
CA GLU A 370 26.41 4.60 0.72
C GLU A 370 26.22 6.00 0.13
N TYR A 371 25.30 6.15 -0.83
CA TYR A 371 24.88 7.42 -1.43
C TYR A 371 23.63 8.00 -0.78
N TYR A 372 22.96 7.22 0.06
CA TYR A 372 21.70 7.57 0.68
C TYR A 372 21.91 8.23 2.06
N ASN A 373 21.11 9.26 2.39
CA ASN A 373 21.02 9.88 3.72
C ASN A 373 22.39 10.24 4.34
N GLN A 374 23.30 10.80 3.54
CA GLN A 374 24.71 10.98 3.93
C GLN A 374 24.91 12.07 4.97
N ASN A 375 24.14 13.18 4.90
CA ASN A 375 24.24 14.34 5.81
C ASN A 375 25.71 14.76 6.05
N ASN A 376 26.50 14.88 4.97
CA ASN A 376 27.95 15.04 5.02
C ASN A 376 28.42 16.32 4.38
N VAL A 377 28.41 17.42 5.14
CA VAL A 377 28.79 18.77 4.68
C VAL A 377 30.23 18.86 4.18
N GLU A 378 31.16 18.07 4.75
CA GLU A 378 32.55 18.08 4.30
C GLU A 378 32.68 17.43 2.90
N LYS A 379 31.96 16.34 2.65
CA LYS A 379 31.87 15.73 1.31
C LYS A 379 31.23 16.70 0.32
N VAL A 380 30.21 17.45 0.71
CA VAL A 380 29.59 18.48 -0.14
C VAL A 380 30.62 19.51 -0.58
N LYS A 381 31.41 20.08 0.32
CA LYS A 381 32.44 21.08 0.00
C LYS A 381 33.49 20.54 -0.98
N GLN A 382 33.90 19.29 -0.80
CA GLN A 382 34.81 18.62 -1.72
C GLN A 382 34.19 18.48 -3.11
N LEU A 383 32.97 17.96 -3.20
CA LEU A 383 32.26 17.76 -4.47
C LEU A 383 31.94 19.06 -5.19
N LEU A 384 31.58 20.15 -4.46
CA LEU A 384 31.38 21.47 -5.06
C LEU A 384 32.67 22.01 -5.70
N THR A 385 33.83 21.75 -5.05
CA THR A 385 35.13 22.14 -5.59
C THR A 385 35.47 21.35 -6.85
N GLU A 386 35.24 20.01 -6.84
CA GLU A 386 35.46 19.12 -7.98
C GLU A 386 34.55 19.45 -9.15
N ALA A 387 33.29 19.79 -8.88
CA ALA A 387 32.32 20.20 -9.89
C ALA A 387 32.62 21.58 -10.51
N GLY A 388 33.48 22.37 -9.88
CA GLY A 388 33.75 23.75 -10.29
C GLY A 388 32.56 24.68 -10.06
N TYR A 389 31.76 24.42 -9.01
CA TYR A 389 30.57 25.21 -8.69
C TYR A 389 30.93 26.66 -8.29
N ASN A 390 30.25 27.64 -8.90
CA ASN A 390 30.52 29.07 -8.71
C ASN A 390 29.30 29.84 -8.13
N GLY A 391 28.34 29.14 -7.54
CA GLY A 391 27.18 29.74 -6.93
C GLY A 391 25.96 29.83 -7.85
N GLU A 392 25.88 29.00 -8.88
CA GLU A 392 24.69 28.85 -9.73
C GLU A 392 23.50 28.42 -8.89
N THR A 393 22.33 29.04 -9.12
CA THR A 393 21.11 28.72 -8.37
C THR A 393 20.45 27.43 -8.87
N ILE A 394 20.10 26.55 -7.95
CA ILE A 394 19.27 25.36 -8.21
C ILE A 394 17.81 25.71 -7.95
N ARG A 395 16.93 25.50 -8.93
CA ARG A 395 15.48 25.70 -8.81
C ARG A 395 14.81 24.43 -8.31
N LEU A 396 14.17 24.53 -7.15
CA LEU A 396 13.37 23.45 -6.55
C LEU A 396 11.90 23.74 -6.86
N VAL A 397 11.33 22.97 -7.77
CA VAL A 397 9.92 23.13 -8.17
C VAL A 397 9.03 22.27 -7.30
N THR A 398 7.95 22.85 -6.74
CA THR A 398 7.05 22.15 -5.81
C THR A 398 5.62 22.65 -5.92
N THR A 399 4.70 22.00 -5.15
CA THR A 399 3.29 22.40 -5.05
C THR A 399 2.82 22.38 -3.59
N PRO A 400 2.08 23.40 -3.13
CA PRO A 400 1.47 23.41 -1.80
C PRO A 400 0.20 22.53 -1.71
N ASP A 401 -0.34 22.07 -2.86
CA ASP A 401 -1.54 21.25 -2.90
C ASP A 401 -1.30 19.85 -2.30
N TYR A 402 -0.02 19.45 -2.20
CA TYR A 402 0.45 18.22 -1.53
C TYR A 402 1.47 18.62 -0.47
N SER A 403 1.01 18.65 0.78
CA SER A 403 1.80 19.16 1.92
C SER A 403 3.11 18.41 2.13
N GLU A 404 3.13 17.10 1.91
CA GLU A 404 4.33 16.28 2.04
C GLU A 404 5.42 16.65 1.02
N MET A 405 5.03 16.94 -0.23
CA MET A 405 5.97 17.40 -1.26
C MET A 405 6.52 18.78 -0.94
N TYR A 406 5.62 19.68 -0.52
CA TYR A 406 5.98 21.05 -0.19
C TYR A 406 6.93 21.12 1.01
N ASN A 407 6.57 20.49 2.12
CA ASN A 407 7.36 20.48 3.34
C ASN A 407 8.74 19.84 3.13
N ALA A 408 8.79 18.69 2.42
CA ALA A 408 10.05 18.05 2.05
C ALA A 408 10.94 19.00 1.23
N THR A 409 10.38 19.73 0.26
CA THR A 409 11.13 20.68 -0.57
C THR A 409 11.71 21.83 0.26
N LEU A 410 10.97 22.34 1.24
CA LEU A 410 11.48 23.41 2.12
C LEU A 410 12.66 22.93 2.97
N VAL A 411 12.62 21.68 3.48
CA VAL A 411 13.75 21.12 4.25
C VAL A 411 14.95 20.86 3.35
N VAL A 412 14.75 20.28 2.16
CA VAL A 412 15.85 20.08 1.20
C VAL A 412 16.49 21.43 0.83
N HIS A 413 15.70 22.45 0.52
CA HIS A 413 16.21 23.80 0.28
C HIS A 413 17.09 24.31 1.44
N ALA A 414 16.59 24.19 2.69
CA ALA A 414 17.35 24.62 3.86
C ALA A 414 18.68 23.87 4.02
N GLN A 415 18.69 22.55 3.78
CA GLN A 415 19.89 21.71 3.83
C GLN A 415 20.90 22.10 2.75
N LEU A 416 20.45 22.36 1.51
CA LEU A 416 21.30 22.80 0.42
C LEU A 416 21.96 24.15 0.73
N VAL A 417 21.19 25.12 1.18
CA VAL A 417 21.69 26.46 1.57
C VAL A 417 22.70 26.34 2.72
N ALA A 418 22.41 25.54 3.74
CA ALA A 418 23.32 25.30 4.86
C ALA A 418 24.63 24.61 4.42
N ALA A 419 24.59 23.80 3.38
CA ALA A 419 25.75 23.14 2.78
C ALA A 419 26.55 24.04 1.80
N GLY A 420 26.09 25.27 1.55
CA GLY A 420 26.74 26.23 0.65
C GLY A 420 26.32 26.10 -0.82
N ILE A 421 25.21 25.45 -1.10
CA ILE A 421 24.60 25.34 -2.43
C ILE A 421 23.51 26.42 -2.54
N ASN A 422 23.60 27.29 -3.54
CA ASN A 422 22.59 28.32 -3.79
C ASN A 422 21.34 27.66 -4.39
N ALA A 423 20.18 27.87 -3.76
CA ALA A 423 18.94 27.23 -4.13
C ALA A 423 17.74 28.17 -3.93
N GLU A 424 16.71 28.03 -4.74
CA GLU A 424 15.44 28.75 -4.60
C GLU A 424 14.25 27.82 -4.82
N VAL A 425 13.14 28.09 -4.12
CA VAL A 425 11.90 27.33 -4.22
C VAL A 425 10.91 28.05 -5.11
N GLU A 426 10.46 27.37 -6.15
CA GLU A 426 9.39 27.81 -7.03
C GLU A 426 8.13 26.97 -6.76
N SER A 427 7.07 27.63 -6.29
CA SER A 427 5.83 26.95 -5.87
C SER A 427 4.68 27.26 -6.83
N TYR A 428 3.99 26.23 -7.29
CA TYR A 428 2.91 26.28 -8.26
C TYR A 428 1.71 25.46 -7.79
N ASP A 429 0.50 25.72 -8.32
CA ASP A 429 -0.61 24.77 -8.20
C ASP A 429 -0.23 23.43 -8.85
N PHE A 430 -0.94 22.34 -8.47
CA PHE A 430 -0.57 20.98 -8.89
C PHE A 430 -0.57 20.80 -10.41
N SER A 431 -1.53 21.41 -11.13
CA SER A 431 -1.58 21.29 -12.60
C SER A 431 -0.34 21.92 -13.25
N THR A 432 0.03 23.10 -12.82
CA THR A 432 1.23 23.81 -13.29
C THR A 432 2.52 23.07 -12.88
N PHE A 433 2.57 22.53 -11.66
CA PHE A 433 3.67 21.68 -11.22
C PHE A 433 3.84 20.45 -12.13
N MET A 434 2.73 19.80 -12.53
CA MET A 434 2.76 18.66 -13.46
C MET A 434 3.34 19.02 -14.82
N GLU A 435 3.03 20.22 -15.33
CA GLU A 435 3.59 20.75 -16.58
C GLU A 435 5.09 21.03 -16.45
N HIS A 436 5.49 21.67 -15.33
CA HIS A 436 6.89 22.02 -15.07
C HIS A 436 7.78 20.76 -14.97
N ARG A 437 7.40 19.75 -14.18
CA ARG A 437 8.19 18.52 -14.03
C ARG A 437 8.30 17.69 -15.30
N ALA A 438 7.41 17.90 -16.27
CA ALA A 438 7.47 17.25 -17.57
C ALA A 438 8.38 18.00 -18.58
N ASN A 439 8.84 19.20 -18.24
CA ASN A 439 9.64 20.06 -19.11
C ASN A 439 11.00 20.38 -18.47
N THR A 440 12.08 19.78 -18.99
CA THR A 440 13.45 19.95 -18.50
C THR A 440 13.98 21.39 -18.58
N ASP A 441 13.28 22.34 -19.21
CA ASP A 441 13.63 23.77 -19.18
C ASP A 441 13.09 24.49 -17.93
N GLN A 442 12.18 23.85 -17.18
CA GLN A 442 11.41 24.51 -16.12
C GLN A 442 11.73 24.03 -14.70
N PHE A 443 12.65 23.09 -14.51
CA PHE A 443 13.10 22.66 -13.19
C PHE A 443 14.58 22.28 -13.20
N ASP A 444 15.20 22.29 -12.03
CA ASP A 444 16.49 21.67 -11.81
C ASP A 444 16.33 20.43 -10.92
N LEU A 445 15.47 20.50 -9.89
CA LEU A 445 15.01 19.33 -9.15
C LEU A 445 13.55 19.51 -8.67
N PHE A 446 12.88 18.40 -8.40
CA PHE A 446 11.57 18.37 -7.74
C PHE A 446 11.42 17.13 -6.86
N ILE A 447 10.44 17.19 -5.95
CA ILE A 447 10.09 16.08 -5.07
C ILE A 447 8.66 15.63 -5.39
N THR A 448 8.43 14.31 -5.42
CA THR A 448 7.09 13.75 -5.62
C THR A 448 6.95 12.38 -4.95
N SER A 449 5.73 12.08 -4.52
CA SER A 449 5.35 10.76 -3.99
C SER A 449 5.03 9.79 -5.13
N ASN A 450 5.43 8.54 -4.98
CA ASN A 450 5.10 7.45 -5.89
C ASN A 450 4.59 6.24 -5.10
N SER A 451 3.49 5.64 -5.53
CA SER A 451 3.10 4.31 -5.04
C SER A 451 4.07 3.25 -5.56
N TYR A 452 4.15 2.13 -4.84
CA TYR A 452 4.98 1.02 -5.30
C TYR A 452 4.52 0.45 -6.64
N ASN A 453 5.49 0.16 -7.49
CA ASN A 453 5.30 -0.71 -8.63
C ASN A 453 5.63 -2.15 -8.24
N MET A 454 4.98 -3.11 -8.87
CA MET A 454 5.27 -4.53 -8.63
C MET A 454 6.61 -4.96 -9.25
N LEU A 455 7.03 -4.29 -10.31
CA LEU A 455 8.23 -4.60 -11.05
C LEU A 455 9.14 -3.37 -11.11
N PRO A 456 10.44 -3.50 -10.82
CA PRO A 456 11.36 -2.39 -10.90
C PRO A 456 11.43 -1.77 -12.30
N VAL A 457 11.25 -2.56 -13.36
CA VAL A 457 11.25 -2.07 -14.75
C VAL A 457 10.13 -1.06 -15.08
N GLN A 458 9.17 -0.89 -14.17
CA GLN A 458 8.06 0.06 -14.29
C GLN A 458 8.32 1.38 -13.55
N LEU A 459 9.44 1.50 -12.84
CA LEU A 459 9.78 2.70 -12.09
C LEU A 459 9.97 3.90 -13.02
N THR A 460 9.34 5.02 -12.69
CA THR A 460 9.39 6.25 -13.49
C THR A 460 10.82 6.80 -13.62
N VAL A 461 11.69 6.55 -12.64
CA VAL A 461 13.09 6.96 -12.66
C VAL A 461 13.87 6.33 -13.83
N LEU A 462 13.45 5.16 -14.31
CA LEU A 462 14.09 4.46 -15.43
C LEU A 462 13.70 5.05 -16.81
N GLY A 463 12.78 5.99 -16.83
CA GLY A 463 12.30 6.64 -18.06
C GLY A 463 12.94 8.00 -18.32
N THR A 464 12.69 8.53 -19.50
CA THR A 464 13.20 9.85 -19.95
C THR A 464 12.30 11.00 -19.50
N ALA A 465 11.10 10.73 -18.95
CA ALA A 465 10.06 11.74 -18.79
C ALA A 465 10.39 12.80 -17.70
N TRP A 466 10.99 12.40 -16.58
CA TRP A 466 11.17 13.29 -15.44
C TRP A 466 12.64 13.69 -15.21
N ALA A 467 13.51 12.70 -15.14
CA ALA A 467 14.94 12.96 -14.94
C ALA A 467 15.71 13.23 -16.25
N GLY A 468 15.07 13.01 -17.40
CA GLY A 468 15.74 13.04 -18.70
C GLY A 468 16.76 11.92 -18.89
N LEU A 469 16.55 10.80 -18.18
CA LEU A 469 17.51 9.70 -18.11
C LEU A 469 17.43 8.82 -19.37
N ASP A 470 18.24 9.14 -20.39
CA ASP A 470 18.42 8.33 -21.61
C ASP A 470 19.82 7.71 -21.65
N ARG A 471 20.01 6.64 -20.89
CA ARG A 471 21.30 5.98 -20.72
C ARG A 471 21.24 4.54 -21.21
N GLN A 472 22.35 4.08 -21.82
CA GLN A 472 22.46 2.69 -22.28
C GLN A 472 22.47 1.72 -21.11
N GLU A 473 23.10 2.09 -19.99
CA GLU A 473 23.17 1.30 -18.76
C GLU A 473 21.77 0.98 -18.19
N VAL A 474 20.82 1.92 -18.29
CA VAL A 474 19.43 1.70 -17.88
C VAL A 474 18.74 0.71 -18.81
N LYS A 475 18.92 0.86 -20.12
CA LYS A 475 18.35 -0.06 -21.13
C LYS A 475 18.89 -1.47 -20.97
N ASP A 476 20.19 -1.60 -20.74
CA ASP A 476 20.86 -2.88 -20.53
C ASP A 476 20.41 -3.54 -19.21
N GLY A 477 20.28 -2.76 -18.13
CA GLY A 477 19.77 -3.23 -16.84
C GLY A 477 18.33 -3.72 -16.93
N ILE A 478 17.42 -2.96 -17.57
CA ILE A 478 16.03 -3.39 -17.81
C ILE A 478 16.01 -4.71 -18.61
N ASN A 479 16.83 -4.82 -19.66
CA ASN A 479 16.91 -6.04 -20.44
C ASN A 479 17.47 -7.21 -19.63
N ALA A 480 18.49 -6.99 -18.80
CA ALA A 480 19.05 -8.02 -17.92
C ALA A 480 18.00 -8.56 -16.94
N ILE A 481 17.24 -7.68 -16.26
CA ILE A 481 16.14 -8.06 -15.38
C ILE A 481 15.13 -8.93 -16.12
N ARG A 482 14.65 -8.49 -17.28
CA ARG A 482 13.59 -9.16 -18.03
C ARG A 482 14.02 -10.47 -18.67
N SER A 483 15.29 -10.60 -19.06
CA SER A 483 15.83 -11.80 -19.70
C SER A 483 16.48 -12.78 -18.72
N ALA A 484 16.48 -12.49 -17.44
CA ALA A 484 16.99 -13.37 -16.40
C ALA A 484 16.27 -14.73 -16.42
N ALA A 485 17.04 -15.80 -16.28
CA ALA A 485 16.48 -17.16 -16.27
C ALA A 485 15.92 -17.56 -14.89
N THR A 486 16.39 -16.91 -13.83
CA THR A 486 15.95 -17.16 -12.45
C THR A 486 15.61 -15.86 -11.73
N THR A 487 14.88 -15.98 -10.63
CA THR A 487 14.54 -14.86 -9.74
C THR A 487 15.80 -14.21 -9.16
N GLU A 488 16.79 -15.02 -8.79
CA GLU A 488 18.05 -14.56 -8.22
C GLU A 488 18.87 -13.74 -9.23
N GLU A 489 18.91 -14.17 -10.48
CA GLU A 489 19.58 -13.42 -11.56
C GLU A 489 18.85 -12.09 -11.81
N ALA A 490 17.52 -12.08 -11.79
CA ALA A 490 16.73 -10.87 -11.95
C ALA A 490 16.96 -9.88 -10.81
N SER A 491 17.00 -10.37 -9.55
CA SER A 491 17.26 -9.56 -8.36
C SER A 491 18.67 -8.97 -8.39
N ALA A 492 19.69 -9.76 -8.78
CA ALA A 492 21.06 -9.26 -8.93
C ALA A 492 21.17 -8.18 -10.01
N ALA A 493 20.49 -8.35 -11.14
CA ALA A 493 20.44 -7.34 -12.20
C ALA A 493 19.73 -6.05 -11.75
N TRP A 494 18.73 -6.19 -10.85
CA TRP A 494 18.09 -5.03 -10.23
C TRP A 494 19.01 -4.31 -9.25
N ASP A 495 19.75 -5.03 -8.40
CA ASP A 495 20.73 -4.44 -7.50
C ASP A 495 21.79 -3.62 -8.25
N ASP A 496 22.31 -4.16 -9.35
CA ASP A 496 23.27 -3.46 -10.21
C ASP A 496 22.64 -2.19 -10.83
N LEU A 497 21.40 -2.26 -11.30
CA LEU A 497 20.70 -1.11 -11.88
C LEU A 497 20.39 -0.06 -10.81
N GLN A 498 19.95 -0.46 -9.62
CA GLN A 498 19.70 0.45 -8.51
C GLN A 498 20.98 1.15 -8.05
N LEU A 499 22.09 0.42 -7.94
CA LEU A 499 23.40 0.99 -7.64
C LEU A 499 23.78 2.06 -8.68
N PHE A 500 23.63 1.74 -9.97
CA PHE A 500 23.90 2.69 -11.06
C PHE A 500 23.06 3.98 -10.91
N LEU A 501 21.78 3.89 -10.54
CA LEU A 501 20.92 5.08 -10.35
C LEU A 501 21.48 6.01 -9.29
N TYR A 502 22.02 5.47 -8.20
CA TYR A 502 22.64 6.22 -7.12
C TYR A 502 24.04 6.75 -7.50
N GLU A 503 24.88 5.95 -8.13
CA GLU A 503 26.20 6.37 -8.60
C GLU A 503 26.12 7.49 -9.63
N TYR A 504 25.22 7.36 -10.59
CA TYR A 504 24.96 8.40 -11.58
C TYR A 504 24.24 9.62 -10.98
N GLY A 505 23.55 9.46 -9.84
CA GLY A 505 22.74 10.51 -9.25
C GLY A 505 21.54 10.86 -10.13
N ALA A 506 20.81 9.88 -10.65
CA ALA A 506 19.62 10.12 -11.46
C ALA A 506 18.48 10.73 -10.64
N ALA A 507 18.29 10.20 -9.45
CA ALA A 507 17.28 10.58 -8.47
C ALA A 507 17.63 9.93 -7.12
N SER A 508 16.88 10.23 -6.07
CA SER A 508 17.03 9.57 -4.77
C SER A 508 15.67 9.27 -4.15
N VAL A 509 15.53 8.12 -3.54
CA VAL A 509 14.51 7.89 -2.53
C VAL A 509 14.85 8.75 -1.31
N LEU A 510 13.88 9.46 -0.75
CA LEU A 510 14.02 10.21 0.51
C LEU A 510 13.57 9.35 1.69
N GLY A 511 12.60 8.48 1.46
CA GLY A 511 12.09 7.50 2.39
C GLY A 511 10.80 6.87 1.88
N HIS A 512 10.31 5.89 2.62
CA HIS A 512 9.07 5.16 2.33
C HIS A 512 7.96 5.67 3.23
N TYR A 513 6.88 6.16 2.64
CA TYR A 513 5.72 6.64 3.41
C TYR A 513 4.71 5.52 3.66
N SER A 514 3.93 5.69 4.71
CA SER A 514 2.86 4.77 5.09
C SER A 514 1.48 5.38 4.88
N SER A 515 0.50 4.54 4.59
CA SER A 515 -0.93 4.82 4.76
C SER A 515 -1.39 4.35 6.13
N ALA A 516 -2.50 4.89 6.63
CA ALA A 516 -3.07 4.54 7.91
C ALA A 516 -4.57 4.21 7.77
N ILE A 517 -5.03 3.26 8.57
CA ILE A 517 -6.42 2.81 8.68
C ILE A 517 -6.79 2.87 10.15
N ALA A 518 -8.01 3.33 10.48
CA ALA A 518 -8.51 3.24 11.84
C ALA A 518 -9.38 1.99 11.98
N VAL A 519 -9.07 1.16 12.96
CA VAL A 519 -9.71 -0.13 13.22
C VAL A 519 -10.20 -0.16 14.67
N SER A 520 -11.47 -0.48 14.88
CA SER A 520 -12.00 -0.70 16.22
C SER A 520 -11.27 -1.86 16.92
N ASN A 521 -10.99 -1.73 18.21
CA ASN A 521 -10.36 -2.80 18.99
C ASN A 521 -11.23 -4.05 19.13
N ASN A 522 -12.53 -3.98 18.75
CA ASN A 522 -13.41 -5.13 18.68
C ASN A 522 -13.23 -5.98 17.41
N VAL A 523 -12.42 -5.50 16.44
CA VAL A 523 -12.14 -6.18 15.18
C VAL A 523 -10.98 -7.15 15.36
N GLU A 524 -11.19 -8.41 15.01
CA GLU A 524 -10.18 -9.47 15.01
C GLU A 524 -9.95 -9.99 13.58
N GLY A 525 -8.77 -10.54 13.29
CA GLY A 525 -8.44 -11.16 12.00
C GLY A 525 -8.23 -10.19 10.84
N PHE A 526 -8.12 -8.87 11.11
CA PHE A 526 -7.86 -7.87 10.08
C PHE A 526 -6.42 -7.97 9.54
N ASP A 527 -6.28 -7.96 8.21
CA ASP A 527 -4.99 -7.87 7.52
C ASP A 527 -4.99 -6.73 6.50
N ASN A 528 -3.86 -6.04 6.39
CA ASN A 528 -3.62 -4.96 5.44
C ASN A 528 -2.38 -5.27 4.61
N PHE A 529 -2.50 -6.23 3.70
CA PHE A 529 -1.39 -6.66 2.86
C PHE A 529 -1.09 -5.63 1.75
N HIS A 530 -1.52 -5.80 0.50
CA HIS A 530 -1.39 -4.79 -0.56
C HIS A 530 -2.50 -3.73 -0.48
N TYR A 531 -3.69 -4.15 -0.12
CA TYR A 531 -4.86 -3.39 0.33
C TYR A 531 -5.55 -4.18 1.44
N PRO A 532 -6.49 -3.58 2.21
CA PRO A 532 -7.18 -4.27 3.28
C PRO A 532 -7.96 -5.50 2.78
N VAL A 533 -7.93 -6.58 3.56
CA VAL A 533 -8.71 -7.79 3.32
C VAL A 533 -9.53 -8.15 4.56
N TYR A 534 -10.74 -8.64 4.33
CA TYR A 534 -11.75 -8.77 5.38
C TYR A 534 -12.37 -10.16 5.48
N TRP A 535 -11.96 -11.13 4.66
CA TRP A 535 -12.56 -12.48 4.62
C TRP A 535 -12.39 -13.31 5.90
N ASN A 536 -11.43 -12.98 6.77
CA ASN A 536 -11.21 -13.63 8.05
C ASN A 536 -11.53 -12.72 9.25
N VAL A 537 -12.19 -11.58 9.01
CA VAL A 537 -12.48 -10.59 10.04
C VAL A 537 -13.76 -10.98 10.79
N THR A 538 -13.71 -10.86 12.12
CA THR A 538 -14.85 -10.88 13.03
C THR A 538 -14.89 -9.61 13.87
N VAL A 539 -16.05 -9.26 14.41
CA VAL A 539 -16.23 -8.09 15.27
C VAL A 539 -16.92 -8.53 16.57
N ALA A 540 -16.23 -8.43 17.70
CA ALA A 540 -16.83 -8.70 19.01
C ALA A 540 -17.93 -7.65 19.34
N GLU A 541 -19.04 -8.10 20.02
CA GLU A 541 -20.13 -7.21 20.47
C GLU A 541 -19.74 -6.30 21.64
#